data_863a1618a89bb80b850b3e5a9aedad84
#
_entry.id   863a1618a89bb80b850b3e5a9aedad84
#
_cell.length_a   1.000
_cell.length_b   1.000
_cell.length_c   1.000
_cell.angle_alpha   90.00
_cell.angle_beta   90.00
_cell.angle_gamma   90.00
#
_symmetry.space_group_name_H-M   'P 1'
#
loop_
_entity.id
_entity.type
_entity.pdbx_description
1 polymer ?
#
loop_
_entity_poly.entity_id
_entity_poly.type
_entity_poly.pdbx_seq_one_letter_code
_entity_poly.pdbx_strand_id
1 'polypeptide(L)'
;MIYLKTDEEIELLRENNILVSKTLAEVGRHIRPGVTTKFLDSVAEDFIRAHGAVPAFLGYQGFPASLCISVNEQVVHGIPSSKCVLREGDIVSVDCGTFMKGFVGDSAYTFAVGEVAGEVRQLMEVTKEALYKGCLLYTSPSPRDRQK
;
A
#
# COMPACT_ATOMS: atom_id res chain seq x y z
N MET A 1 -14.22 -20.48 -13.06
CA MET A 1 -13.38 -20.41 -14.28
C MET A 1 -12.14 -19.59 -13.91
N ILE A 2 -10.94 -20.09 -14.23
CA ILE A 2 -9.68 -19.35 -13.98
C ILE A 2 -9.31 -18.62 -15.27
N TYR A 3 -9.16 -17.30 -15.19
CA TYR A 3 -8.75 -16.46 -16.33
C TYR A 3 -7.24 -16.20 -16.20
N LEU A 4 -6.47 -16.70 -17.16
CA LEU A 4 -5.06 -16.38 -17.29
C LEU A 4 -4.92 -15.04 -18.02
N LYS A 5 -3.97 -14.23 -17.57
CA LYS A 5 -3.64 -12.95 -18.23
C LYS A 5 -2.72 -13.17 -19.41
N THR A 6 -2.90 -12.37 -20.47
CA THR A 6 -1.94 -12.32 -21.59
C THR A 6 -0.68 -11.55 -21.20
N ASP A 7 0.39 -11.67 -22.00
CA ASP A 7 1.64 -10.94 -21.75
C ASP A 7 1.42 -9.42 -21.77
N GLU A 8 0.55 -8.94 -22.68
CA GLU A 8 0.19 -7.52 -22.77
C GLU A 8 -0.58 -7.05 -21.51
N GLU A 9 -1.52 -7.86 -21.02
CA GLU A 9 -2.25 -7.57 -19.78
C GLU A 9 -1.31 -7.57 -18.55
N ILE A 10 -0.34 -8.49 -18.52
CA ILE A 10 0.68 -8.54 -17.45
C ILE A 10 1.52 -7.26 -17.45
N GLU A 11 1.89 -6.73 -18.62
CA GLU A 11 2.65 -5.49 -18.70
C GLU A 11 1.83 -4.28 -18.22
N LEU A 12 0.55 -4.20 -18.56
CA LEU A 12 -0.35 -3.16 -18.04
C LEU A 12 -0.51 -3.23 -16.52
N LEU A 13 -0.61 -4.44 -15.97
CA LEU A 13 -0.62 -4.66 -14.52
C LEU A 13 0.70 -4.23 -13.87
N ARG A 14 1.84 -4.52 -14.53
CA ARG A 14 3.17 -4.12 -14.06
C ARG A 14 3.30 -2.60 -14.00
N GLU A 15 2.93 -1.89 -15.09
CA GLU A 15 2.97 -0.42 -15.13
C GLU A 15 2.14 0.18 -13.98
N ASN A 16 0.94 -0.35 -13.76
CA ASN A 16 0.04 0.13 -12.73
C ASN A 16 0.61 -0.11 -11.32
N ASN A 17 1.16 -1.30 -11.04
CA ASN A 17 1.78 -1.60 -9.75
C ASN A 17 3.08 -0.80 -9.51
N ILE A 18 3.81 -0.43 -10.56
CA ILE A 18 4.93 0.51 -10.47
C ILE A 18 4.44 1.89 -10.04
N LEU A 19 3.28 2.35 -10.56
CA LEU A 19 2.68 3.61 -10.13
C LEU A 19 2.28 3.57 -8.66
N VAL A 20 1.66 2.48 -8.18
CA VAL A 20 1.36 2.28 -6.75
C VAL A 20 2.62 2.42 -5.90
N SER A 21 3.70 1.73 -6.28
CA SER A 21 4.98 1.79 -5.55
C SER A 21 5.57 3.20 -5.52
N LYS A 22 5.49 3.94 -6.63
CA LYS A 22 5.92 5.34 -6.70
C LYS A 22 5.06 6.26 -5.82
N THR A 23 3.74 6.03 -5.79
CA THR A 23 2.81 6.77 -4.93
C THR A 23 3.13 6.54 -3.46
N LEU A 24 3.35 5.29 -3.05
CA LEU A 24 3.76 4.97 -1.67
C LEU A 24 5.09 5.61 -1.31
N ALA A 25 6.06 5.63 -2.23
CA ALA A 25 7.35 6.30 -2.02
C ALA A 25 7.18 7.82 -1.88
N GLU A 26 6.31 8.45 -2.68
CA GLU A 26 6.00 9.87 -2.56
C GLU A 26 5.35 10.21 -1.24
N VAL A 27 4.32 9.46 -0.83
CA VAL A 27 3.69 9.60 0.49
C VAL A 27 4.72 9.45 1.61
N GLY A 28 5.61 8.45 1.51
CA GLY A 28 6.68 8.20 2.48
C GLY A 28 7.60 9.39 2.72
N ARG A 29 7.88 10.22 1.70
CA ARG A 29 8.68 11.45 1.84
C ARG A 29 8.03 12.50 2.73
N HIS A 30 6.72 12.44 2.88
CA HIS A 30 5.95 13.39 3.66
C HIS A 30 5.63 12.90 5.07
N ILE A 31 5.92 11.63 5.39
CA ILE A 31 5.66 11.05 6.71
C ILE A 31 6.64 11.60 7.73
N ARG A 32 6.13 12.38 8.68
CA ARG A 32 6.87 12.97 9.82
C ARG A 32 5.90 13.40 10.90
N PRO A 33 6.37 13.59 12.14
CA PRO A 33 5.52 14.14 13.20
C PRO A 33 4.88 15.46 12.80
N GLY A 34 3.62 15.66 13.20
CA GLY A 34 2.83 16.87 12.92
C GLY A 34 2.05 16.83 11.60
N VAL A 35 2.25 15.84 10.74
CA VAL A 35 1.50 15.68 9.50
C VAL A 35 0.18 14.99 9.76
N THR A 36 -0.89 15.43 9.10
CA THR A 36 -2.21 14.76 9.18
C THR A 36 -2.34 13.66 8.15
N THR A 37 -3.10 12.60 8.48
CA THR A 37 -3.38 11.54 7.52
C THR A 37 -4.18 12.05 6.31
N LYS A 38 -5.00 13.11 6.47
CA LYS A 38 -5.69 13.75 5.35
C LYS A 38 -4.74 14.44 4.37
N PHE A 39 -3.67 15.05 4.86
CA PHE A 39 -2.65 15.64 3.98
C PHE A 39 -1.95 14.55 3.14
N LEU A 40 -1.60 13.42 3.75
CA LEU A 40 -0.99 12.29 3.03
C LEU A 40 -1.91 11.72 1.94
N ASP A 41 -3.21 11.64 2.23
CA ASP A 41 -4.24 11.26 1.26
C ASP A 41 -4.28 12.20 0.05
N SER A 42 -4.23 13.51 0.30
CA SER A 42 -4.21 14.53 -0.78
C SER A 42 -2.94 14.43 -1.63
N VAL A 43 -1.77 14.21 -1.01
CA VAL A 43 -0.50 14.00 -1.73
C VAL A 43 -0.61 12.81 -2.68
N ALA A 44 -1.16 11.69 -2.21
CA ALA A 44 -1.34 10.51 -3.04
C ALA A 44 -2.32 10.73 -4.18
N GLU A 45 -3.46 11.36 -3.91
CA GLU A 45 -4.46 11.66 -4.93
C GLU A 45 -3.88 12.53 -6.06
N ASP A 46 -3.19 13.61 -5.70
CA ASP A 46 -2.56 14.51 -6.65
C ASP A 46 -1.51 13.77 -7.49
N PHE A 47 -0.68 12.94 -6.84
CA PHE A 47 0.36 12.17 -7.51
C PHE A 47 -0.23 11.14 -8.49
N ILE A 48 -1.24 10.38 -8.08
CA ILE A 48 -1.92 9.38 -8.93
C ILE A 48 -2.54 10.06 -10.15
N ARG A 49 -3.27 11.18 -9.95
CA ARG A 49 -3.92 11.91 -11.04
C ARG A 49 -2.93 12.55 -12.00
N ALA A 50 -1.82 13.09 -11.50
CA ALA A 50 -0.75 13.65 -12.32
C ALA A 50 -0.10 12.61 -13.26
N HIS A 51 -0.20 11.31 -12.92
CA HIS A 51 0.30 10.21 -13.73
C HIS A 51 -0.76 9.54 -14.61
N GLY A 52 -1.93 10.17 -14.79
CA GLY A 52 -2.98 9.70 -15.70
C GLY A 52 -3.78 8.50 -15.16
N ALA A 53 -3.74 8.25 -13.87
CA ALA A 53 -4.52 7.22 -13.19
C ALA A 53 -5.58 7.85 -12.27
N VAL A 54 -6.44 7.01 -11.69
CA VAL A 54 -7.38 7.42 -10.64
C VAL A 54 -7.19 6.56 -9.39
N PRO A 55 -7.40 7.12 -8.18
CA PRO A 55 -7.39 6.33 -6.95
C PRO A 55 -8.48 5.26 -7.01
N ALA A 56 -8.11 3.98 -6.79
CA ALA A 56 -9.05 2.87 -6.91
C ALA A 56 -10.03 2.77 -5.74
N PHE A 57 -9.63 3.29 -4.56
CA PHE A 57 -10.46 3.20 -3.36
C PHE A 57 -11.49 4.32 -3.26
N LEU A 58 -11.21 5.49 -3.85
CA LEU A 58 -12.10 6.64 -3.77
C LEU A 58 -13.47 6.36 -4.41
N GLY A 59 -14.50 6.36 -3.59
CA GLY A 59 -15.87 6.04 -4.00
C GLY A 59 -16.19 4.54 -4.06
N TYR A 60 -15.21 3.66 -3.94
CA TYR A 60 -15.46 2.22 -3.94
C TYR A 60 -16.29 1.84 -2.70
N GLN A 61 -17.48 1.29 -2.92
CA GLN A 61 -18.46 0.98 -1.86
C GLN A 61 -18.69 2.14 -0.86
N GLY A 62 -18.57 3.39 -1.34
CA GLY A 62 -18.76 4.58 -0.51
C GLY A 62 -17.52 5.02 0.30
N PHE A 63 -16.35 4.40 0.08
CA PHE A 63 -15.13 4.82 0.77
C PHE A 63 -14.75 6.26 0.40
N PRO A 64 -14.47 7.17 1.37
CA PRO A 64 -14.43 8.61 1.12
C PRO A 64 -13.03 9.16 0.79
N ALA A 65 -12.02 8.31 0.59
CA ALA A 65 -10.64 8.73 0.46
C ALA A 65 -9.88 7.96 -0.63
N SER A 66 -8.71 8.45 -1.02
CA SER A 66 -7.87 7.85 -2.04
C SER A 66 -6.97 6.75 -1.50
N LEU A 67 -6.60 6.83 -0.21
CA LEU A 67 -5.81 5.86 0.54
C LEU A 67 -6.58 5.32 1.73
N CYS A 68 -6.24 4.09 2.18
CA CYS A 68 -6.48 3.69 3.55
C CYS A 68 -5.22 4.00 4.38
N ILE A 69 -5.37 4.74 5.47
CA ILE A 69 -4.26 5.11 6.35
C ILE A 69 -4.59 4.71 7.77
N SER A 70 -3.92 3.68 8.27
CA SER A 70 -4.15 3.08 9.57
C SER A 70 -2.97 3.35 10.49
N VAL A 71 -3.21 3.94 11.66
CA VAL A 71 -2.17 4.36 12.60
C VAL A 71 -2.19 3.44 13.82
N ASN A 72 -1.02 2.95 14.23
CA ASN A 72 -0.79 2.11 15.39
C ASN A 72 -1.70 0.88 15.45
N GLU A 73 -2.65 0.81 16.39
CA GLU A 73 -3.56 -0.32 16.61
C GLU A 73 -4.64 -0.49 15.52
N GLN A 74 -4.79 0.48 14.63
CA GLN A 74 -5.70 0.32 13.49
C GLN A 74 -5.13 -0.70 12.52
N VAL A 75 -5.85 -1.80 12.30
CA VAL A 75 -5.35 -2.90 11.48
C VAL A 75 -5.38 -2.55 9.99
N VAL A 76 -6.56 -2.15 9.45
CA VAL A 76 -6.78 -1.81 8.04
C VAL A 76 -7.90 -0.78 7.89
N HIS A 77 -8.05 -0.24 6.68
CA HIS A 77 -9.15 0.61 6.24
C HIS A 77 -9.33 1.91 7.05
N GLY A 78 -8.25 2.41 7.67
CA GLY A 78 -8.28 3.70 8.34
C GLY A 78 -8.66 4.83 7.38
N ILE A 79 -9.67 5.64 7.75
CA ILE A 79 -10.11 6.77 6.93
C ILE A 79 -9.23 7.98 7.23
N PRO A 80 -8.54 8.56 6.22
CA PRO A 80 -7.73 9.76 6.39
C PRO A 80 -8.51 10.94 7.00
N SER A 81 -7.94 11.59 8.00
CA SER A 81 -8.60 12.64 8.76
C SER A 81 -7.66 13.82 9.07
N SER A 82 -8.18 15.03 9.01
CA SER A 82 -7.47 16.23 9.47
C SER A 82 -7.27 16.27 11.00
N LYS A 83 -7.99 15.43 11.74
CA LYS A 83 -7.86 15.31 13.19
C LYS A 83 -6.82 14.25 13.62
N CYS A 84 -6.45 13.35 12.72
CA CYS A 84 -5.43 12.34 12.96
C CYS A 84 -4.06 12.92 12.57
N VAL A 85 -3.28 13.33 13.57
CA VAL A 85 -1.96 13.93 13.43
C VAL A 85 -0.92 12.91 13.84
N LEU A 86 0.03 12.60 12.98
CA LEU A 86 1.12 11.67 13.25
C LEU A 86 2.07 12.23 14.32
N ARG A 87 2.54 11.36 15.18
CA ARG A 87 3.44 11.67 16.30
C ARG A 87 4.73 10.86 16.20
N GLU A 88 5.76 11.35 16.85
CA GLU A 88 7.00 10.60 17.04
C GLU A 88 6.71 9.24 17.69
N GLY A 89 7.26 8.18 17.13
CA GLY A 89 7.07 6.80 17.61
C GLY A 89 5.85 6.07 17.04
N ASP A 90 4.98 6.75 16.29
CA ASP A 90 3.87 6.08 15.61
C ASP A 90 4.38 5.17 14.47
N ILE A 91 3.59 4.15 14.13
CA ILE A 91 3.67 3.46 12.85
C ILE A 91 2.41 3.78 12.04
N VAL A 92 2.57 3.94 10.74
CA VAL A 92 1.46 4.23 9.84
C VAL A 92 1.48 3.29 8.65
N SER A 93 0.43 2.48 8.53
CA SER A 93 0.20 1.59 7.39
C SER A 93 -0.59 2.35 6.34
N VAL A 94 0.02 2.51 5.17
CA VAL A 94 -0.57 3.18 4.01
C VAL A 94 -0.88 2.14 2.96
N ASP A 95 -2.14 2.03 2.61
CA ASP A 95 -2.63 1.13 1.57
C ASP A 95 -3.13 1.96 0.39
N CYS A 96 -2.63 1.66 -0.80
CA CYS A 96 -2.80 2.43 -2.01
C CYS A 96 -3.25 1.55 -3.17
N GLY A 97 -4.41 1.88 -3.73
CA GLY A 97 -4.89 1.30 -4.98
C GLY A 97 -4.95 2.33 -6.10
N THR A 98 -4.52 1.94 -7.30
CA THR A 98 -4.63 2.77 -8.51
C THR A 98 -5.38 2.03 -9.61
N PHE A 99 -6.18 2.77 -10.38
CA PHE A 99 -6.84 2.26 -11.57
C PHE A 99 -6.32 2.98 -12.80
N MET A 100 -5.76 2.23 -13.75
CA MET A 100 -5.19 2.77 -14.98
C MET A 100 -5.32 1.75 -16.11
N LYS A 101 -5.71 2.21 -17.29
CA LYS A 101 -5.81 1.38 -18.51
C LYS A 101 -6.67 0.10 -18.35
N GLY A 102 -7.71 0.15 -17.51
CA GLY A 102 -8.61 -0.98 -17.27
C GLY A 102 -8.17 -1.98 -16.19
N PHE A 103 -7.03 -1.75 -15.54
CA PHE A 103 -6.49 -2.61 -14.49
C PHE A 103 -6.32 -1.87 -13.16
N VAL A 104 -6.34 -2.63 -12.07
CA VAL A 104 -6.07 -2.14 -10.71
C VAL A 104 -4.69 -2.61 -10.29
N GLY A 105 -3.88 -1.69 -9.76
CA GLY A 105 -2.70 -1.99 -8.97
C GLY A 105 -3.01 -1.76 -7.49
N ASP A 106 -2.40 -2.53 -6.60
CA ASP A 106 -2.68 -2.49 -5.17
C ASP A 106 -1.45 -2.91 -4.36
N SER A 107 -1.12 -2.14 -3.34
CA SER A 107 -0.03 -2.46 -2.41
C SER A 107 -0.12 -1.62 -1.15
N ALA A 108 0.36 -2.17 -0.04
CA ALA A 108 0.46 -1.48 1.23
C ALA A 108 1.90 -1.48 1.76
N TYR A 109 2.24 -0.46 2.53
CA TYR A 109 3.51 -0.36 3.22
C TYR A 109 3.34 0.34 4.58
N THR A 110 4.05 -0.15 5.61
CA THR A 110 4.06 0.45 6.93
C THR A 110 5.32 1.28 7.13
N PHE A 111 5.15 2.53 7.51
CA PHE A 111 6.22 3.50 7.76
C PHE A 111 6.35 3.79 9.25
N ALA A 112 7.57 3.93 9.73
CA ALA A 112 7.84 4.50 11.05
C ALA A 112 7.78 6.04 10.99
N VAL A 113 7.24 6.67 12.01
CA VAL A 113 7.21 8.13 12.17
C VAL A 113 8.29 8.52 13.16
N GLY A 114 9.45 8.93 12.64
CA GLY A 114 10.63 9.19 13.46
C GLY A 114 11.20 7.92 14.10
N GLU A 115 11.60 8.00 15.37
CA GLU A 115 12.15 6.87 16.10
C GLU A 115 11.06 6.05 16.78
N VAL A 116 11.00 4.74 16.47
CA VAL A 116 10.03 3.80 17.05
C VAL A 116 10.72 2.87 18.07
N ALA A 117 9.95 2.32 19.01
CA ALA A 117 10.43 1.35 19.98
C ALA A 117 11.06 0.12 19.29
N GLY A 118 12.05 -0.51 19.93
CA GLY A 118 12.80 -1.63 19.37
C GLY A 118 11.91 -2.82 18.98
N GLU A 119 10.92 -3.15 19.81
CA GLU A 119 9.95 -4.22 19.53
C GLU A 119 9.05 -3.90 18.33
N VAL A 120 8.68 -2.63 18.15
CA VAL A 120 7.90 -2.17 16.98
C VAL A 120 8.73 -2.26 15.70
N ARG A 121 9.99 -1.83 15.77
CA ARG A 121 10.94 -1.97 14.66
C ARG A 121 11.11 -3.44 14.27
N GLN A 122 11.30 -4.32 15.25
CA GLN A 122 11.42 -5.76 15.02
C GLN A 122 10.15 -6.33 14.36
N LEU A 123 8.97 -5.92 14.82
CA LEU A 123 7.69 -6.33 14.19
C LEU A 123 7.65 -5.94 12.71
N MET A 124 8.00 -4.70 12.37
CA MET A 124 8.02 -4.23 10.99
C MET A 124 9.02 -5.02 10.12
N GLU A 125 10.22 -5.28 10.63
CA GLU A 125 11.26 -6.03 9.94
C GLU A 125 10.84 -7.48 9.69
N VAL A 126 10.34 -8.18 10.72
CA VAL A 126 9.90 -9.57 10.62
C VAL A 126 8.70 -9.71 9.67
N THR A 127 7.75 -8.76 9.70
CA THR A 127 6.61 -8.75 8.80
C THR A 127 7.06 -8.60 7.33
N LYS A 128 7.98 -7.68 7.09
CA LYS A 128 8.57 -7.49 5.76
C LYS A 128 9.33 -8.74 5.29
N GLU A 129 10.14 -9.33 6.15
CA GLU A 129 10.87 -10.56 5.84
C GLU A 129 9.91 -11.72 5.52
N ALA A 130 8.81 -11.85 6.27
CA ALA A 130 7.79 -12.86 6.05
C ALA A 130 7.13 -12.72 4.67
N LEU A 131 6.86 -11.48 4.22
CA LEU A 131 6.36 -11.21 2.87
C LEU A 131 7.32 -11.74 1.80
N TYR A 132 8.62 -11.39 1.90
CA TYR A 132 9.61 -11.86 0.92
C TYR A 132 9.76 -13.38 0.93
N LYS A 133 9.78 -14.01 2.10
CA LYS A 133 9.80 -15.48 2.21
C LYS A 133 8.55 -16.11 1.60
N GLY A 134 7.38 -15.52 1.80
CA GLY A 134 6.13 -15.97 1.17
C GLY A 134 6.19 -15.86 -0.36
N CYS A 135 6.75 -14.80 -0.92
CA CYS A 135 6.88 -14.61 -2.37
C CYS A 135 7.75 -15.70 -3.02
N LEU A 136 8.77 -16.23 -2.33
CA LEU A 136 9.60 -17.32 -2.85
C LEU A 136 8.82 -18.62 -3.09
N LEU A 137 7.68 -18.80 -2.42
CA LEU A 137 6.83 -19.98 -2.60
C LEU A 137 6.08 -19.99 -3.94
N TYR A 138 5.91 -18.84 -4.60
CA TYR A 138 5.30 -18.78 -5.94
C TYR A 138 6.14 -19.48 -7.01
N THR A 139 7.45 -19.52 -6.83
CA THR A 139 8.39 -20.17 -7.78
C THR A 139 8.75 -21.58 -7.38
N SER A 140 8.33 -22.03 -6.19
CA SER A 140 8.61 -23.37 -5.68
C SER A 140 7.36 -24.24 -5.77
N PRO A 141 7.45 -25.48 -6.28
CA PRO A 141 6.30 -26.37 -6.28
C PRO A 141 5.84 -26.64 -4.86
N SER A 142 4.55 -26.46 -4.60
CA SER A 142 3.92 -26.78 -3.33
C SER A 142 4.19 -28.27 -2.99
N PRO A 143 4.38 -28.64 -1.71
CA PRO A 143 4.44 -30.04 -1.31
C PRO A 143 3.24 -30.85 -1.79
N ARG A 144 2.06 -30.23 -1.98
CA ARG A 144 0.87 -30.87 -2.54
C ARG A 144 0.97 -31.12 -4.04
N ASP A 145 1.72 -30.32 -4.79
CA ASP A 145 1.90 -30.49 -6.23
C ASP A 145 2.86 -31.66 -6.56
N ARG A 146 3.70 -32.05 -5.58
CA ARG A 146 4.59 -33.21 -5.70
C ARG A 146 3.88 -34.57 -5.49
N GLN A 147 2.62 -34.52 -5.04
CA GLN A 147 1.83 -35.76 -4.78
C GLN A 147 0.88 -36.10 -5.93
N LYS A 148 0.90 -35.36 -7.02
CA LYS A 148 0.19 -35.63 -8.28
C LYS A 148 1.18 -36.10 -9.34
#